data_9a160537dca3d4ddfacefd1178e33bbd
#
_entry.id   9a160537dca3d4ddfacefd1178e33bbd
#
_cell.length_a   1.000
_cell.length_b   1.000
_cell.length_c   1.000
_cell.angle_alpha   90.00
_cell.angle_beta   90.00
_cell.angle_gamma   90.00
#
_symmetry.space_group_name_H-M   'P 1'
#
loop_
_entity.id
_entity.type
_entity.pdbx_description
1 polymer ?
#
loop_
_entity_poly.entity_id
_entity_poly.type
_entity_poly.pdbx_seq_one_letter_code
_entity_poly.pdbx_strand_id
1 'polypeptide(L)'
;MKISIVALFTLLIASVTAAQGLPSSSLTRGTWELGVFAGGGDGLGKSDNTQFLVAGGRGGLVLTGEHLPGILRGNFEWAVEVIPVYIVFPPNRGIYGGSVKPFLWEWNFTHFQKVSPCFGVAGGALFTRANIPPGDTSTVNFTPQIDLGFHLFTRQSRAMTFEMDIVHHSNASIGNQNPGYNASVFFTLGYVWYKTRK
;
A
#
# COMPACT_ATOMS: atom_id res chain seq x y z
N MET A 1 22.33 8.21 10.81
CA MET A 1 21.38 8.42 11.93
C MET A 1 20.17 7.52 11.66
N LYS A 2 20.14 6.33 12.24
CA LYS A 2 19.00 5.40 12.08
C LYS A 2 17.90 5.88 13.01
N ILE A 3 16.89 6.54 12.48
CA ILE A 3 15.67 6.88 13.24
C ILE A 3 14.91 5.58 13.43
N SER A 4 14.75 5.16 14.69
CA SER A 4 13.99 3.94 15.00
C SER A 4 12.53 4.13 14.60
N ILE A 5 12.14 3.50 13.52
CA ILE A 5 10.75 3.43 12.98
C ILE A 5 9.77 2.92 14.07
N VAL A 6 10.26 2.12 15.02
CA VAL A 6 9.50 1.63 16.18
C VAL A 6 8.96 2.76 17.07
N ALA A 7 9.69 3.88 17.21
CA ALA A 7 9.24 5.01 18.03
C ALA A 7 8.08 5.79 17.38
N LEU A 8 8.01 5.83 16.06
CA LEU A 8 6.91 6.49 15.34
C LEU A 8 5.60 5.69 15.45
N PHE A 9 5.70 4.37 15.44
CA PHE A 9 4.53 3.47 15.58
C PHE A 9 3.91 3.54 16.98
N THR A 10 4.71 3.69 18.03
CA THR A 10 4.22 3.76 19.43
C THR A 10 3.47 5.07 19.72
N LEU A 11 3.88 6.18 19.10
CA LEU A 11 3.19 7.47 19.26
C LEU A 11 1.81 7.50 18.56
N LEU A 12 1.64 6.75 17.47
CA LEU A 12 0.38 6.68 16.71
C LEU A 12 -0.69 5.87 17.45
N ILE A 13 -0.32 4.81 18.16
CA ILE A 13 -1.26 3.97 18.94
C ILE A 13 -1.86 4.75 20.13
N ALA A 14 -1.10 5.65 20.74
CA ALA A 14 -1.56 6.42 21.90
C ALA A 14 -2.64 7.46 21.56
N SER A 15 -2.76 7.91 20.29
CA SER A 15 -3.74 8.93 19.87
C SER A 15 -5.11 8.34 19.47
N VAL A 16 -5.23 7.02 19.35
CA VAL A 16 -6.48 6.36 18.90
C VAL A 16 -7.55 6.29 20.01
N THR A 17 -7.17 6.44 21.28
CA THR A 17 -8.09 6.26 22.42
C THR A 17 -9.04 7.44 22.71
N ALA A 18 -8.87 8.59 22.07
CA ALA A 18 -9.59 9.82 22.42
C ALA A 18 -10.82 10.17 21.57
N ALA A 19 -11.30 9.29 20.68
CA ALA A 19 -12.36 9.65 19.75
C ALA A 19 -13.58 8.73 19.83
N GLN A 20 -14.34 8.88 20.89
CA GLN A 20 -15.69 8.33 20.97
C GLN A 20 -16.65 9.15 20.09
N GLY A 21 -17.42 8.48 19.23
CA GLY A 21 -18.61 9.05 18.60
C GLY A 21 -18.56 9.41 17.12
N LEU A 22 -17.63 8.90 16.31
CA LEU A 22 -17.76 8.96 14.85
C LEU A 22 -18.44 7.69 14.31
N PRO A 23 -19.33 7.85 13.30
CA PRO A 23 -20.12 6.71 12.79
C PRO A 23 -19.26 5.67 12.10
N SER A 24 -19.80 4.46 12.08
CA SER A 24 -19.27 3.29 11.38
C SER A 24 -18.80 3.63 9.97
N SER A 25 -17.75 2.92 9.55
CA SER A 25 -17.14 3.02 8.23
C SER A 25 -18.17 3.10 7.10
N SER A 26 -17.91 3.98 6.15
CA SER A 26 -18.69 4.07 4.91
C SER A 26 -18.43 2.89 3.96
N LEU A 27 -17.70 1.87 4.40
CA LEU A 27 -17.34 0.71 3.60
C LEU A 27 -18.54 -0.22 3.43
N THR A 28 -19.46 0.20 2.57
CA THR A 28 -20.63 -0.60 2.18
C THR A 28 -20.55 -0.94 0.70
N ARG A 29 -21.22 -2.02 0.29
CA ARG A 29 -21.23 -2.43 -1.12
C ARG A 29 -21.60 -1.26 -2.05
N GLY A 30 -20.80 -1.07 -3.11
CA GLY A 30 -20.98 -0.01 -4.09
C GLY A 30 -20.37 1.33 -3.68
N THR A 31 -19.66 1.40 -2.55
CA THR A 31 -18.89 2.57 -2.18
C THR A 31 -17.64 2.66 -3.04
N TRP A 32 -17.44 3.83 -3.65
CA TRP A 32 -16.22 4.19 -4.35
C TRP A 32 -15.21 4.81 -3.38
N GLU A 33 -13.96 4.45 -3.56
CA GLU A 33 -12.82 5.05 -2.93
C GLU A 33 -12.01 5.86 -3.94
N LEU A 34 -11.53 7.04 -3.52
CA LEU A 34 -10.48 7.79 -4.20
C LEU A 34 -9.48 8.24 -3.14
N GLY A 35 -8.22 7.96 -3.36
CA GLY A 35 -7.17 8.27 -2.39
C GLY A 35 -5.89 8.77 -3.02
N VAL A 36 -5.06 9.37 -2.18
CA VAL A 36 -3.67 9.70 -2.48
C VAL A 36 -2.80 9.18 -1.35
N PHE A 37 -1.58 8.78 -1.67
CA PHE A 37 -0.64 8.28 -0.68
C PHE A 37 0.80 8.63 -1.04
N ALA A 38 1.66 8.61 -0.03
CA ALA A 38 3.10 8.69 -0.18
C ALA A 38 3.79 7.86 0.91
N GLY A 39 4.98 7.41 0.63
CA GLY A 39 5.74 6.61 1.57
C GLY A 39 7.12 6.26 1.09
N GLY A 40 7.74 5.35 1.80
CA GLY A 40 9.05 4.84 1.45
C GLY A 40 9.25 3.43 1.96
N GLY A 41 10.34 2.83 1.56
CA GLY A 41 10.64 1.45 1.92
C GLY A 41 12.12 1.15 1.88
N ASP A 42 12.45 0.00 2.44
CA ASP A 42 13.79 -0.56 2.45
C ASP A 42 13.77 -1.98 1.87
N GLY A 43 14.79 -2.31 1.09
CA GLY A 43 15.02 -3.68 0.68
C GLY A 43 15.43 -4.55 1.87
N LEU A 44 15.13 -5.83 1.81
CA LEU A 44 15.48 -6.81 2.84
C LEU A 44 16.52 -7.80 2.33
N GLY A 45 17.32 -8.35 3.24
CA GLY A 45 18.31 -9.37 2.96
C GLY A 45 19.38 -8.89 1.97
N LYS A 46 19.47 -9.48 0.79
CA LYS A 46 20.46 -9.09 -0.23
C LYS A 46 20.21 -7.72 -0.84
N SER A 47 19.08 -7.10 -0.56
CA SER A 47 18.65 -5.78 -1.06
C SER A 47 18.68 -4.70 0.02
N ASP A 48 19.25 -4.97 1.19
CA ASP A 48 19.26 -4.11 2.39
C ASP A 48 19.97 -2.75 2.22
N ASN A 49 20.66 -2.56 1.11
CA ASN A 49 21.32 -1.31 0.70
C ASN A 49 20.49 -0.51 -0.32
N THR A 50 19.25 -0.90 -0.58
CA THR A 50 18.34 -0.24 -1.52
C THR A 50 17.16 0.35 -0.79
N GLN A 51 16.91 1.64 -1.02
CA GLN A 51 15.76 2.35 -0.47
C GLN A 51 14.78 2.74 -1.57
N PHE A 52 13.56 3.03 -1.18
CA PHE A 52 12.48 3.39 -2.09
C PHE A 52 11.71 4.60 -1.57
N LEU A 53 11.23 5.42 -2.52
CA LEU A 53 10.26 6.49 -2.25
C LEU A 53 9.14 6.37 -3.27
N VAL A 54 7.90 6.42 -2.78
CA VAL A 54 6.70 6.27 -3.61
C VAL A 54 5.68 7.36 -3.30
N ALA A 55 4.98 7.82 -4.35
CA ALA A 55 3.78 8.63 -4.18
C ALA A 55 2.82 8.37 -5.33
N GLY A 56 1.54 8.24 -5.01
CA GLY A 56 0.54 7.85 -5.99
C GLY A 56 -0.89 8.15 -5.59
N GLY A 57 -1.78 7.65 -6.42
CA GLY A 57 -3.22 7.68 -6.21
C GLY A 57 -3.82 6.28 -6.30
N ARG A 58 -4.94 6.11 -5.59
CA ARG A 58 -5.71 4.88 -5.54
C ARG A 58 -7.16 5.16 -5.88
N GLY A 59 -7.78 4.30 -6.67
CA GLY A 59 -9.21 4.28 -6.92
C GLY A 59 -9.76 2.89 -6.64
N GLY A 60 -10.77 2.77 -5.78
CA GLY A 60 -11.32 1.50 -5.33
C GLY A 60 -12.84 1.41 -5.43
N LEU A 61 -13.34 0.21 -5.32
CA LEU A 61 -14.76 -0.11 -5.27
C LEU A 61 -15.01 -1.25 -4.29
N VAL A 62 -15.82 -1.02 -3.27
CA VAL A 62 -16.29 -2.06 -2.35
C VAL A 62 -17.30 -2.96 -3.10
N LEU A 63 -16.92 -4.21 -3.31
CA LEU A 63 -17.65 -5.16 -4.15
C LEU A 63 -18.74 -5.90 -3.40
N THR A 64 -18.54 -6.18 -2.11
CA THR A 64 -19.46 -7.00 -1.32
C THR A 64 -20.06 -6.25 -0.15
N GLY A 65 -21.19 -6.75 0.36
CA GLY A 65 -21.64 -6.41 1.70
C GLY A 65 -20.74 -7.05 2.76
N GLU A 66 -21.10 -6.86 4.01
CA GLU A 66 -20.40 -7.50 5.14
C GLU A 66 -20.61 -9.00 5.15
N HIS A 67 -19.53 -9.73 5.36
CA HIS A 67 -19.50 -11.19 5.53
C HIS A 67 -18.72 -11.53 6.79
N LEU A 68 -18.84 -12.76 7.25
CA LEU A 68 -18.23 -13.33 8.45
C LEU A 68 -18.70 -12.67 9.77
N PRO A 69 -18.70 -13.39 10.87
CA PRO A 69 -19.10 -12.88 12.17
C PRO A 69 -17.91 -12.32 12.97
N GLY A 70 -18.22 -11.55 14.02
CA GLY A 70 -17.28 -11.10 15.03
C GLY A 70 -16.17 -10.22 14.48
N ILE A 71 -14.97 -10.44 14.92
CA ILE A 71 -13.78 -9.66 14.54
C ILE A 71 -13.37 -9.84 13.07
N LEU A 72 -13.81 -10.93 12.43
CA LEU A 72 -13.56 -11.22 11.02
C LEU A 72 -14.59 -10.56 10.08
N ARG A 73 -15.63 -9.93 10.65
CA ARG A 73 -16.64 -9.22 9.85
C ARG A 73 -15.98 -8.19 8.96
N GLY A 74 -16.29 -8.24 7.67
CA GLY A 74 -15.68 -7.37 6.70
C GLY A 74 -16.30 -7.47 5.33
N ASN A 75 -15.76 -6.74 4.40
CA ASN A 75 -16.13 -6.72 3.00
C ASN A 75 -14.93 -6.75 2.09
N PHE A 76 -15.19 -7.08 0.84
CA PHE A 76 -14.18 -7.21 -0.19
C PHE A 76 -14.17 -5.97 -1.07
N GLU A 77 -12.98 -5.43 -1.30
CA GLU A 77 -12.73 -4.28 -2.16
C GLU A 77 -11.77 -4.67 -3.29
N TRP A 78 -11.97 -4.07 -4.45
CA TRP A 78 -11.02 -4.06 -5.56
C TRP A 78 -10.56 -2.64 -5.79
N ALA A 79 -9.25 -2.45 -5.95
CA ALA A 79 -8.68 -1.15 -6.23
C ALA A 79 -7.61 -1.21 -7.33
N VAL A 80 -7.32 -0.05 -7.87
CA VAL A 80 -6.23 0.22 -8.82
C VAL A 80 -5.36 1.32 -8.23
N GLU A 81 -4.04 1.15 -8.31
CA GLU A 81 -3.10 2.19 -7.95
C GLU A 81 -2.29 2.66 -9.16
N VAL A 82 -2.08 3.96 -9.22
CA VAL A 82 -1.15 4.60 -10.16
C VAL A 82 -0.12 5.36 -9.32
N ILE A 83 1.14 5.00 -9.48
CA ILE A 83 2.27 5.50 -8.69
C ILE A 83 3.23 6.24 -9.65
N PRO A 84 2.96 7.50 -9.99
CA PRO A 84 3.79 8.27 -10.90
C PRO A 84 5.17 8.59 -10.34
N VAL A 85 5.32 8.59 -9.02
CA VAL A 85 6.61 8.77 -8.35
C VAL A 85 7.02 7.44 -7.73
N TYR A 86 7.97 6.78 -8.34
CA TYR A 86 8.59 5.57 -7.82
C TYR A 86 10.10 5.71 -7.98
N ILE A 87 10.80 6.04 -6.90
CA ILE A 87 12.25 6.24 -6.93
C ILE A 87 12.92 5.10 -6.20
N VAL A 88 13.85 4.44 -6.87
CA VAL A 88 14.70 3.39 -6.33
C VAL A 88 16.07 3.98 -6.07
N PHE A 89 16.60 3.83 -4.88
CA PHE A 89 17.92 4.28 -4.45
C PHE A 89 18.85 3.09 -4.20
N PRO A 90 19.37 2.42 -5.23
CA PRO A 90 20.47 1.50 -5.04
C PRO A 90 21.73 2.30 -4.65
N PRO A 91 22.83 1.67 -4.21
CA PRO A 91 24.05 2.37 -3.87
C PRO A 91 24.48 3.34 -4.96
N ASN A 92 24.80 4.57 -4.55
CA ASN A 92 25.41 5.64 -5.37
C ASN A 92 24.55 6.26 -6.47
N ARG A 93 23.27 5.96 -6.59
CA ARG A 93 22.37 6.62 -7.57
C ARG A 93 20.90 6.54 -7.20
N GLY A 94 20.10 7.45 -7.76
CA GLY A 94 18.64 7.36 -7.77
C GLY A 94 18.14 6.97 -9.16
N ILE A 95 17.19 6.05 -9.24
CA ILE A 95 16.54 5.61 -10.48
C ILE A 95 15.06 5.97 -10.37
N TYR A 96 14.61 6.87 -11.24
CA TYR A 96 13.21 7.25 -11.32
C TYR A 96 12.40 6.23 -12.12
N GLY A 97 11.18 6.00 -11.68
CA GLY A 97 10.20 5.15 -12.35
C GLY A 97 8.76 5.55 -12.02
N GLY A 98 7.84 4.79 -12.55
CA GLY A 98 6.43 4.84 -12.23
C GLY A 98 5.83 3.44 -12.27
N SER A 99 4.78 3.20 -11.51
CA SER A 99 4.13 1.90 -11.41
C SER A 99 2.62 2.01 -11.58
N VAL A 100 2.02 0.94 -12.11
CA VAL A 100 0.57 0.74 -12.13
C VAL A 100 0.28 -0.62 -11.53
N LYS A 101 -0.63 -0.67 -10.57
CA LYS A 101 -1.14 -1.90 -9.95
C LYS A 101 -2.62 -2.02 -10.26
N PRO A 102 -3.01 -2.74 -11.32
CA PRO A 102 -4.41 -2.89 -11.73
C PRO A 102 -5.20 -3.85 -10.84
N PHE A 103 -4.50 -4.66 -10.05
CA PHE A 103 -5.09 -5.67 -9.18
C PHE A 103 -4.63 -5.45 -7.75
N LEU A 104 -5.47 -4.82 -6.96
CA LEU A 104 -5.39 -4.78 -5.52
C LEU A 104 -6.71 -5.33 -4.99
N TRP A 105 -6.63 -6.41 -4.23
CA TRP A 105 -7.75 -7.09 -3.63
C TRP A 105 -7.59 -7.00 -2.12
N GLU A 106 -8.56 -6.38 -1.47
CA GLU A 106 -8.46 -6.05 -0.06
C GLU A 106 -9.69 -6.54 0.71
N TRP A 107 -9.45 -7.10 1.87
CA TRP A 107 -10.44 -7.39 2.89
C TRP A 107 -10.41 -6.30 3.95
N ASN A 108 -11.49 -5.54 4.05
CA ASN A 108 -11.69 -4.50 5.05
C ASN A 108 -12.42 -5.07 6.26
N PHE A 109 -11.80 -5.07 7.44
CA PHE A 109 -12.44 -5.52 8.68
C PHE A 109 -13.32 -4.41 9.24
N THR A 110 -14.64 -4.58 9.19
CA THR A 110 -15.62 -3.55 9.54
C THR A 110 -16.16 -3.68 10.97
N HIS A 111 -15.59 -4.58 11.78
CA HIS A 111 -16.04 -4.78 13.16
C HIS A 111 -15.86 -3.53 14.03
N PHE A 112 -14.80 -2.76 13.79
CA PHE A 112 -14.45 -1.57 14.57
C PHE A 112 -14.98 -0.31 13.90
N GLN A 113 -15.65 0.54 14.67
CA GLN A 113 -16.37 1.70 14.09
C GLN A 113 -15.46 2.78 13.49
N LYS A 114 -14.31 3.04 14.11
CA LYS A 114 -13.44 4.14 13.74
C LYS A 114 -12.20 3.71 12.96
N VAL A 115 -11.75 2.51 13.21
CA VAL A 115 -10.59 1.91 12.59
C VAL A 115 -11.04 0.68 11.83
N SER A 116 -10.73 0.61 10.55
CA SER A 116 -10.95 -0.60 9.73
C SER A 116 -9.58 -1.17 9.39
N PRO A 117 -9.10 -2.18 10.09
CA PRO A 117 -7.92 -2.92 9.63
C PRO A 117 -8.19 -3.50 8.26
N CYS A 118 -7.14 -3.67 7.46
CA CYS A 118 -7.25 -4.29 6.15
C CYS A 118 -6.09 -5.24 5.88
N PHE A 119 -6.36 -6.21 5.03
CA PHE A 119 -5.39 -7.14 4.48
C PHE A 119 -5.62 -7.26 2.98
N GLY A 120 -4.56 -7.10 2.21
CA GLY A 120 -4.62 -7.12 0.77
C GLY A 120 -3.55 -7.95 0.10
N VAL A 121 -3.80 -8.23 -1.16
CA VAL A 121 -2.81 -8.73 -2.11
C VAL A 121 -2.91 -7.91 -3.38
N ALA A 122 -1.77 -7.52 -3.93
CA ALA A 122 -1.75 -6.75 -5.16
C ALA A 122 -0.68 -7.24 -6.12
N GLY A 123 -0.80 -6.79 -7.36
CA GLY A 123 0.19 -7.02 -8.39
C GLY A 123 0.18 -5.91 -9.43
N GLY A 124 1.36 -5.55 -9.90
CA GLY A 124 1.52 -4.48 -10.85
C GLY A 124 2.80 -4.57 -11.66
N ALA A 125 3.01 -3.56 -12.47
CA ALA A 125 4.21 -3.37 -13.26
C ALA A 125 4.87 -2.04 -12.89
N LEU A 126 6.18 -2.09 -12.70
CA LEU A 126 7.06 -0.95 -12.44
C LEU A 126 7.92 -0.72 -13.69
N PHE A 127 7.92 0.51 -14.16
CA PHE A 127 8.72 0.97 -15.30
C PHE A 127 9.75 1.97 -14.78
N THR A 128 11.03 1.74 -15.07
CA THR A 128 12.13 2.57 -14.58
C THR A 128 12.99 3.09 -15.72
N ARG A 129 13.67 4.23 -15.51
CA ARG A 129 14.58 4.83 -16.51
C ARG A 129 15.89 4.08 -16.69
N ALA A 130 16.23 3.20 -15.77
CA ALA A 130 17.39 2.34 -15.85
C ALA A 130 17.07 0.98 -15.24
N ASN A 131 17.86 -0.02 -15.57
CA ASN A 131 17.68 -1.38 -15.06
C ASN A 131 17.71 -1.44 -13.52
N ILE A 132 16.80 -2.21 -12.94
CA ILE A 132 16.73 -2.53 -11.51
C ILE A 132 16.58 -4.04 -11.27
N PRO A 133 17.37 -4.63 -10.34
CA PRO A 133 18.61 -4.09 -9.76
C PRO A 133 19.58 -3.61 -10.84
N PRO A 134 20.55 -2.73 -10.51
CA PRO A 134 21.56 -2.31 -11.47
C PRO A 134 22.32 -3.51 -12.06
N GLY A 135 22.58 -3.47 -13.37
CA GLY A 135 23.27 -4.55 -14.10
C GLY A 135 22.52 -4.96 -15.36
N ASP A 136 22.74 -6.19 -15.81
CA ASP A 136 22.12 -6.76 -17.00
C ASP A 136 20.71 -7.35 -16.67
N THR A 137 19.84 -6.49 -16.19
CA THR A 137 18.48 -6.79 -15.74
C THR A 137 17.44 -6.17 -16.66
N SER A 138 16.40 -5.50 -16.11
CA SER A 138 15.35 -4.90 -16.91
C SER A 138 14.88 -3.54 -16.35
N THR A 139 14.39 -2.69 -17.23
CA THR A 139 13.63 -1.47 -16.88
C THR A 139 12.16 -1.74 -16.58
N VAL A 140 11.69 -2.97 -16.87
CA VAL A 140 10.33 -3.42 -16.56
C VAL A 140 10.39 -4.51 -15.51
N ASN A 141 9.68 -4.30 -14.39
CA ASN A 141 9.61 -5.27 -13.30
C ASN A 141 8.17 -5.45 -12.84
N PHE A 142 7.83 -6.63 -12.42
CA PHE A 142 6.56 -6.95 -11.76
C PHE A 142 6.70 -6.78 -10.25
N THR A 143 5.61 -6.34 -9.61
CA THR A 143 5.59 -5.99 -8.19
C THR A 143 4.44 -6.70 -7.46
N PRO A 144 4.43 -8.05 -7.39
CA PRO A 144 3.50 -8.73 -6.51
C PRO A 144 3.76 -8.34 -5.06
N GLN A 145 2.69 -8.13 -4.27
CA GLN A 145 2.79 -7.68 -2.88
C GLN A 145 1.69 -8.23 -1.99
N ILE A 146 1.95 -8.18 -0.71
CA ILE A 146 1.00 -8.40 0.37
C ILE A 146 0.94 -7.12 1.18
N ASP A 147 -0.28 -6.67 1.50
CA ASP A 147 -0.56 -5.42 2.17
C ASP A 147 -1.22 -5.67 3.52
N LEU A 148 -0.77 -4.98 4.54
CA LEU A 148 -1.37 -4.94 5.86
C LEU A 148 -1.55 -3.48 6.24
N GLY A 149 -2.75 -3.10 6.65
CA GLY A 149 -2.99 -1.70 6.94
C GLY A 149 -4.22 -1.45 7.78
N PHE A 150 -4.58 -0.20 7.85
CA PHE A 150 -5.85 0.23 8.43
C PHE A 150 -6.28 1.60 7.91
N HIS A 151 -7.59 1.78 7.85
CA HIS A 151 -8.24 3.05 7.59
C HIS A 151 -8.68 3.67 8.93
N LEU A 152 -8.18 4.85 9.25
CA LEU A 152 -8.60 5.64 10.41
C LEU A 152 -9.62 6.68 9.93
N PHE A 153 -10.91 6.43 10.17
CA PHE A 153 -11.98 7.32 9.75
C PHE A 153 -11.96 8.63 10.55
N THR A 154 -11.69 9.72 9.86
CA THR A 154 -11.77 11.09 10.40
C THR A 154 -13.17 11.67 10.26
N ARG A 155 -13.94 11.20 9.26
CA ARG A 155 -15.36 11.48 9.01
C ARG A 155 -16.00 10.25 8.37
N GLN A 156 -17.33 10.23 8.24
CA GLN A 156 -18.05 9.13 7.56
C GLN A 156 -17.48 8.79 6.17
N SER A 157 -17.08 9.81 5.42
CA SER A 157 -16.63 9.66 4.03
C SER A 157 -15.14 9.94 3.84
N ARG A 158 -14.33 9.90 4.89
CA ARG A 158 -12.90 10.22 4.80
C ARG A 158 -12.10 9.46 5.84
N ALA A 159 -10.97 8.91 5.43
CA ALA A 159 -10.04 8.26 6.33
C ALA A 159 -8.59 8.63 6.02
N MET A 160 -7.74 8.54 7.01
CA MET A 160 -6.30 8.39 6.82
C MET A 160 -6.00 6.89 6.68
N THR A 161 -5.10 6.54 5.77
CA THR A 161 -4.65 5.16 5.57
C THR A 161 -3.21 5.02 6.02
N PHE A 162 -2.92 3.89 6.62
CA PHE A 162 -1.56 3.47 7.00
C PHE A 162 -1.39 2.05 6.48
N GLU A 163 -0.40 1.83 5.64
CA GLU A 163 -0.17 0.53 5.05
C GLU A 163 1.30 0.13 5.19
N MET A 164 1.51 -1.15 5.40
CA MET A 164 2.79 -1.83 5.33
C MET A 164 2.70 -2.88 4.24
N ASP A 165 3.51 -2.72 3.20
CA ASP A 165 3.52 -3.60 2.06
C ASP A 165 4.81 -4.40 2.02
N ILE A 166 4.70 -5.70 1.77
CA ILE A 166 5.83 -6.56 1.44
C ILE A 166 5.80 -6.78 -0.06
N VAL A 167 6.77 -6.19 -0.74
CA VAL A 167 6.83 -6.14 -2.21
C VAL A 167 7.99 -6.97 -2.72
N HIS A 168 7.72 -7.81 -3.71
CA HIS A 168 8.75 -8.50 -4.49
C HIS A 168 8.91 -7.80 -5.84
N HIS A 169 10.16 -7.51 -6.23
CA HIS A 169 10.46 -6.96 -7.55
C HIS A 169 11.15 -8.01 -8.39
N SER A 170 10.60 -8.30 -9.56
CA SER A 170 11.13 -9.30 -10.47
C SER A 170 10.82 -8.91 -11.91
N ASN A 171 11.76 -9.11 -12.81
CA ASN A 171 11.50 -8.93 -14.24
C ASN A 171 10.91 -10.17 -14.94
N ALA A 172 10.53 -11.20 -14.19
CA ALA A 172 10.00 -12.45 -14.72
C ALA A 172 10.86 -13.04 -15.85
N SER A 173 12.18 -12.85 -15.79
CA SER A 173 13.16 -13.31 -16.81
C SER A 173 12.97 -12.67 -18.21
N ILE A 174 12.37 -11.47 -18.29
CA ILE A 174 12.33 -10.68 -19.52
C ILE A 174 13.74 -10.14 -19.88
N GLY A 175 14.56 -9.83 -18.85
CA GLY A 175 15.97 -9.46 -19.02
C GLY A 175 16.89 -10.67 -19.03
N ASN A 176 18.17 -10.44 -19.33
CA ASN A 176 19.19 -11.52 -19.33
C ASN A 176 19.42 -12.10 -17.93
N GLN A 177 19.29 -11.28 -16.90
CA GLN A 177 19.40 -11.69 -15.49
C GLN A 177 18.16 -11.27 -14.72
N ASN A 178 17.74 -12.09 -13.75
CA ASN A 178 16.61 -11.79 -12.88
C ASN A 178 16.98 -12.02 -11.40
N PRO A 179 17.93 -11.26 -10.84
CA PRO A 179 18.23 -11.36 -9.41
C PRO A 179 17.08 -10.84 -8.55
N GLY A 180 16.28 -9.87 -9.06
CA GLY A 180 15.17 -9.21 -8.38
C GLY A 180 15.56 -8.51 -7.08
N TYR A 181 14.59 -7.84 -6.45
CA TYR A 181 14.62 -7.53 -5.03
C TYR A 181 13.66 -8.49 -4.36
N ASN A 182 14.19 -9.51 -3.69
CA ASN A 182 13.40 -10.64 -3.19
C ASN A 182 12.33 -10.24 -2.18
N ALA A 183 12.60 -9.23 -1.34
CA ALA A 183 11.61 -8.58 -0.52
C ALA A 183 12.02 -7.14 -0.24
N SER A 184 11.04 -6.26 -0.23
CA SER A 184 11.17 -4.89 0.23
C SER A 184 9.97 -4.58 1.09
N VAL A 185 10.17 -3.86 2.20
CA VAL A 185 9.07 -3.42 3.06
C VAL A 185 8.85 -1.94 2.83
N PHE A 186 7.62 -1.58 2.52
CA PHE A 186 7.17 -0.19 2.38
C PHE A 186 6.28 0.19 3.54
N PHE A 187 6.30 1.46 3.90
CA PHE A 187 5.33 2.09 4.79
C PHE A 187 4.76 3.30 4.07
N THR A 188 3.44 3.31 3.91
CA THR A 188 2.72 4.39 3.25
C THR A 188 1.72 5.05 4.17
N LEU A 189 1.53 6.34 3.96
CA LEU A 189 0.53 7.16 4.59
C LEU A 189 -0.33 7.78 3.50
N GLY A 190 -1.64 7.63 3.61
CA GLY A 190 -2.58 8.14 2.62
C GLY A 190 -3.75 8.90 3.24
N TYR A 191 -4.53 9.47 2.35
CA TYR A 191 -5.81 10.07 2.67
C TYR A 191 -6.82 9.70 1.60
N VAL A 192 -7.97 9.18 2.03
CA VAL A 192 -9.00 8.64 1.14
C VAL A 192 -10.35 9.31 1.36
N TRP A 193 -11.09 9.45 0.27
CA TRP A 193 -12.46 9.92 0.20
C TRP A 193 -13.35 8.77 -0.27
N TYR A 194 -14.45 8.54 0.44
CA TYR A 194 -15.44 7.53 0.11
C TYR A 194 -16.71 8.19 -0.40
N LYS A 195 -17.31 7.60 -1.43
CA LYS A 195 -18.60 8.03 -1.99
C LYS A 195 -19.49 6.82 -2.24
N THR A 196 -20.52 6.67 -1.43
CA THR A 196 -21.54 5.64 -1.64
C THR A 196 -22.50 6.06 -2.75
N ARG A 197 -22.78 5.17 -3.67
CA ARG A 197 -23.81 5.39 -4.69
C ARG A 197 -25.19 5.36 -4.00
N LYS A 198 -25.94 6.43 -4.14
CA LYS A 198 -27.35 6.49 -3.68
C LYS A 198 -28.23 5.65 -4.58
#